data_ebbc9263bfadbdbc2690a6b778fa9ec5
#
_entry.id   ebbc9263bfadbdbc2690a6b778fa9ec5
#
_cell.length_a   1.000
_cell.length_b   1.000
_cell.length_c   1.000
_cell.angle_alpha   90.00
_cell.angle_beta   90.00
_cell.angle_gamma   90.00
#
_symmetry.space_group_name_H-M   'P 1'
#
loop_
_entity.id
_entity.type
_entity.pdbx_description
1 polymer ?
#
loop_
_entity_poly.entity_id
_entity_poly.type
_entity_poly.pdbx_seq_one_letter_code
_entity_poly.pdbx_strand_id
1 'polypeptide(L)'
;MSKIDKSKLTAEQKIVLLEEGTEPPGSSELNSEKREGSYYCAGCGIKLFESSTKYESGSGWPSFFESLPDVFETKTDHILGYPRTEYHCKNCGGHHGHIFDDGPKPTGKRYCNNGVCLVFKPKD
;
A
#
# COMPACT_ATOMS: atom_id res chain seq x y z
N MET A 1 -12.05 5.50 -16.20
CA MET A 1 -11.29 4.78 -15.17
C MET A 1 -9.94 4.35 -15.72
N SER A 2 -8.87 4.71 -15.01
CA SER A 2 -7.53 4.29 -15.40
C SER A 2 -7.36 2.80 -15.21
N LYS A 3 -6.60 2.17 -16.09
CA LYS A 3 -6.28 0.76 -15.98
C LYS A 3 -4.80 0.61 -15.69
N ILE A 4 -4.43 -0.51 -15.06
CA ILE A 4 -3.05 -0.83 -14.83
C ILE A 4 -2.37 -1.09 -16.18
N ASP A 5 -1.22 -0.42 -16.40
CA ASP A 5 -0.40 -0.70 -17.57
C ASP A 5 0.48 -1.90 -17.26
N LYS A 6 0.01 -3.07 -17.62
CA LYS A 6 0.67 -4.35 -17.32
C LYS A 6 2.08 -4.46 -17.92
N SER A 7 2.34 -3.74 -19.01
CA SER A 7 3.63 -3.83 -19.69
C SER A 7 4.76 -3.21 -18.87
N LYS A 8 4.43 -2.34 -17.92
CA LYS A 8 5.41 -1.64 -17.09
C LYS A 8 5.62 -2.29 -15.72
N LEU A 9 4.86 -3.34 -15.40
CA LEU A 9 4.95 -3.98 -14.10
C LEU A 9 5.97 -5.11 -14.09
N THR A 10 6.68 -5.25 -12.96
CA THR A 10 7.53 -6.42 -12.73
C THR A 10 6.64 -7.63 -12.41
N ALA A 11 7.23 -8.82 -12.40
CA ALA A 11 6.50 -10.03 -12.04
C ALA A 11 5.94 -9.94 -10.62
N GLU A 12 6.72 -9.42 -9.67
CA GLU A 12 6.28 -9.26 -8.28
C GLU A 12 5.13 -8.28 -8.18
N GLN A 13 5.18 -7.17 -8.92
CA GLN A 13 4.10 -6.19 -8.92
C GLN A 13 2.80 -6.79 -9.46
N LYS A 14 2.89 -7.60 -10.51
CA LYS A 14 1.71 -8.25 -11.08
C LYS A 14 1.06 -9.21 -10.08
N ILE A 15 1.84 -9.98 -9.35
CA ILE A 15 1.32 -10.92 -8.36
C ILE A 15 0.52 -10.18 -7.28
N VAL A 16 1.02 -9.06 -6.80
CA VAL A 16 0.35 -8.34 -5.72
C VAL A 16 -0.83 -7.51 -6.26
N LEU A 17 -0.60 -6.70 -7.28
CA LEU A 17 -1.62 -5.77 -7.78
C LEU A 17 -2.78 -6.48 -8.47
N LEU A 18 -2.51 -7.55 -9.21
CA LEU A 18 -3.51 -8.20 -10.05
C LEU A 18 -4.05 -9.52 -9.46
N GLU A 19 -3.25 -10.21 -8.67
CA GLU A 19 -3.61 -11.52 -8.12
C GLU A 19 -3.78 -11.52 -6.61
N GLU A 20 -3.79 -10.34 -5.98
CA GLU A 20 -3.96 -10.15 -4.54
C GLU A 20 -2.92 -10.91 -3.69
N GLY A 21 -1.72 -11.03 -4.22
CA GLY A 21 -0.62 -11.64 -3.48
C GLY A 21 -0.06 -10.72 -2.40
N THR A 22 0.94 -11.22 -1.68
CA THR A 22 1.61 -10.47 -0.62
C THR A 22 3.11 -10.65 -0.77
N GLU A 23 3.86 -9.54 -0.71
CA GLU A 23 5.31 -9.63 -0.74
C GLU A 23 5.83 -10.22 0.58
N PRO A 24 7.00 -10.87 0.59
CA PRO A 24 7.58 -11.37 1.85
C PRO A 24 7.89 -10.23 2.82
N PRO A 25 7.71 -10.42 4.13
CA PRO A 25 8.05 -9.38 5.09
C PRO A 25 9.54 -9.02 5.01
N GLY A 26 9.84 -7.73 5.13
CA GLY A 26 11.20 -7.23 5.06
C GLY A 26 11.80 -7.15 3.67
N SER A 27 11.03 -7.46 2.61
CA SER A 27 11.57 -7.49 1.26
C SER A 27 11.65 -6.12 0.58
N SER A 28 10.88 -5.14 1.05
CA SER A 28 10.84 -3.82 0.42
C SER A 28 11.84 -2.85 1.04
N GLU A 29 12.58 -2.13 0.19
CA GLU A 29 13.44 -1.04 0.63
C GLU A 29 12.64 0.08 1.28
N LEU A 30 11.36 0.21 0.93
CA LEU A 30 10.51 1.25 1.47
C LEU A 30 10.21 1.08 2.96
N ASN A 31 10.48 -0.10 3.52
CA ASN A 31 10.40 -0.29 4.98
C ASN A 31 11.28 0.71 5.72
N SER A 32 12.44 1.02 5.17
CA SER A 32 13.43 1.92 5.79
C SER A 32 13.40 3.33 5.21
N GLU A 33 12.46 3.62 4.32
CA GLU A 33 12.41 4.93 3.66
C GLU A 33 11.96 6.01 4.64
N LYS A 34 12.81 7.01 4.87
CA LYS A 34 12.55 8.08 5.84
C LYS A 34 12.60 9.48 5.25
N ARG A 35 12.93 9.61 3.97
CA ARG A 35 12.97 10.92 3.32
C ARG A 35 11.55 11.47 3.17
N GLU A 36 11.45 12.80 3.16
CA GLU A 36 10.19 13.45 2.85
C GLU A 36 9.84 13.24 1.38
N GLY A 37 8.58 13.00 1.13
CA GLY A 37 8.10 12.79 -0.23
C GLY A 37 6.72 12.19 -0.26
N SER A 38 6.39 11.56 -1.37
CA SER A 38 5.06 10.99 -1.57
C SER A 38 5.16 9.60 -2.17
N TYR A 39 4.12 8.81 -1.92
CA TYR A 39 4.04 7.43 -2.39
C TYR A 39 2.89 7.30 -3.38
N TYR A 40 3.19 6.72 -4.54
CA TYR A 40 2.26 6.62 -5.66
C TYR A 40 1.95 5.17 -5.98
N CYS A 41 0.77 4.92 -6.56
CA CYS A 41 0.40 3.57 -7.00
C CYS A 41 1.29 3.12 -8.16
N ALA A 42 1.95 1.97 -8.02
CA ALA A 42 2.78 1.44 -9.09
C ALA A 42 1.95 1.04 -10.31
N GLY A 43 0.66 0.77 -10.13
CA GLY A 43 -0.21 0.35 -11.22
C GLY A 43 -0.70 1.49 -12.10
N CYS A 44 -1.04 2.64 -11.51
CA CYS A 44 -1.65 3.73 -12.27
C CYS A 44 -1.06 5.11 -12.01
N GLY A 45 -0.18 5.24 -11.01
CA GLY A 45 0.55 6.49 -10.76
C GLY A 45 -0.14 7.54 -9.91
N ILE A 46 -1.33 7.29 -9.36
CA ILE A 46 -1.95 8.29 -8.50
C ILE A 46 -1.23 8.35 -7.15
N LYS A 47 -1.25 9.52 -6.51
CA LYS A 47 -0.67 9.70 -5.19
C LYS A 47 -1.58 9.03 -4.15
N LEU A 48 -0.99 8.24 -3.26
CA LEU A 48 -1.73 7.47 -2.25
C LEU A 48 -1.43 7.92 -0.82
N PHE A 49 -0.16 8.16 -0.51
CA PHE A 49 0.29 8.50 0.84
C PHE A 49 1.31 9.61 0.81
N GLU A 50 1.36 10.37 1.91
CA GLU A 50 2.44 11.32 2.16
C GLU A 50 3.40 10.72 3.18
N SER A 51 4.68 11.07 3.09
CA SER A 51 5.70 10.57 4.02
C SER A 51 5.40 10.90 5.48
N SER A 52 4.67 11.99 5.72
CA SER A 52 4.30 12.41 7.07
C SER A 52 3.41 11.40 7.79
N THR A 53 2.77 10.48 7.07
CA THR A 53 1.91 9.45 7.67
C THR A 53 2.60 8.10 7.78
N LYS A 54 3.81 7.97 7.25
CA LYS A 54 4.57 6.72 7.35
C LYS A 54 5.21 6.59 8.73
N TYR A 55 5.20 5.37 9.27
CA TYR A 55 5.83 5.09 10.55
C TYR A 55 6.39 3.66 10.61
N GLU A 56 7.25 3.42 11.59
CA GLU A 56 7.87 2.10 11.81
C GLU A 56 6.93 1.23 12.61
N SER A 57 6.27 0.27 11.96
CA SER A 57 5.33 -0.62 12.62
C SER A 57 5.98 -1.92 13.10
N GLY A 58 7.16 -2.25 12.56
CA GLY A 58 7.81 -3.53 12.86
C GLY A 58 7.16 -4.72 12.18
N SER A 59 6.19 -4.49 11.28
CA SER A 59 5.44 -5.58 10.66
C SER A 59 6.18 -6.25 9.49
N GLY A 60 7.20 -5.60 8.95
CA GLY A 60 7.90 -6.11 7.77
C GLY A 60 7.41 -5.53 6.45
N TRP A 61 6.42 -4.65 6.50
CA TRP A 61 5.89 -3.94 5.33
C TRP A 61 5.82 -2.45 5.60
N PRO A 62 5.93 -1.61 4.55
CA PRO A 62 5.72 -0.17 4.72
C PRO A 62 4.37 0.10 5.35
N SER A 63 4.34 0.93 6.40
CA SER A 63 3.12 1.19 7.15
C SER A 63 2.83 2.68 7.25
N PHE A 64 1.53 3.01 7.18
CA PHE A 64 1.05 4.39 7.21
C PHE A 64 -0.16 4.44 8.12
N PHE A 65 -0.36 5.57 8.81
CA PHE A 65 -1.55 5.70 9.66
C PHE A 65 -2.70 6.41 8.95
N GLU A 66 -2.46 6.94 7.76
CA GLU A 66 -3.51 7.66 7.00
C GLU A 66 -3.14 7.69 5.52
N SER A 67 -4.14 7.55 4.65
CA SER A 67 -3.97 7.72 3.21
C SER A 67 -4.53 9.08 2.79
N LEU A 68 -4.29 9.47 1.53
CA LEU A 68 -5.03 10.59 0.95
C LEU A 68 -6.51 10.21 0.84
N PRO A 69 -7.44 11.20 0.86
CA PRO A 69 -8.86 10.88 0.77
C PRO A 69 -9.24 10.30 -0.59
N ASP A 70 -10.19 9.37 -0.58
CA ASP A 70 -10.82 8.80 -1.78
C ASP A 70 -9.88 8.10 -2.76
N VAL A 71 -8.74 7.58 -2.26
CA VAL A 71 -7.81 6.86 -3.15
C VAL A 71 -7.94 5.35 -3.07
N PHE A 72 -8.59 4.82 -2.02
CA PHE A 72 -8.75 3.38 -1.84
C PHE A 72 -10.20 2.97 -1.66
N GLU A 73 -10.50 1.74 -2.10
CA GLU A 73 -11.73 1.03 -1.74
C GLU A 73 -11.33 -0.16 -0.87
N THR A 74 -12.24 -0.58 0.01
CA THR A 74 -11.98 -1.66 0.95
C THR A 74 -12.97 -2.79 0.75
N LYS A 75 -12.55 -4.01 1.11
CA LYS A 75 -13.47 -5.15 1.20
C LYS A 75 -12.95 -6.09 2.27
N THR A 76 -13.83 -6.97 2.77
CA THR A 76 -13.47 -7.93 3.79
C THR A 76 -12.90 -9.17 3.11
N ASP A 77 -11.75 -9.67 3.61
CA ASP A 77 -11.16 -10.90 3.12
C ASP A 77 -11.12 -11.92 4.28
N HIS A 78 -11.32 -13.19 3.94
CA HIS A 78 -11.38 -14.28 4.90
C HIS A 78 -10.31 -15.36 4.66
N ILE A 79 -9.27 -15.01 3.91
CA ILE A 79 -8.25 -15.97 3.47
C ILE A 79 -7.61 -16.73 4.64
N LEU A 80 -7.38 -16.06 5.77
CA LEU A 80 -6.75 -16.67 6.93
C LEU A 80 -7.74 -17.28 7.93
N GLY A 81 -9.01 -17.42 7.55
CA GLY A 81 -10.04 -17.97 8.43
C GLY A 81 -10.67 -16.98 9.40
N TYR A 82 -10.26 -15.71 9.35
CA TYR A 82 -10.90 -14.62 10.10
C TYR A 82 -10.98 -13.39 9.21
N PRO A 83 -11.91 -12.45 9.48
CA PRO A 83 -12.09 -11.30 8.61
C PRO A 83 -10.94 -10.29 8.76
N ARG A 84 -10.45 -9.81 7.62
CA ARG A 84 -9.48 -8.70 7.57
C ARG A 84 -10.00 -7.69 6.56
N THR A 85 -9.66 -6.42 6.75
CA THR A 85 -10.01 -5.37 5.79
C THR A 85 -8.86 -5.21 4.80
N GLU A 86 -9.08 -5.57 3.55
CA GLU A 86 -8.11 -5.30 2.50
C GLU A 86 -8.46 -3.99 1.80
N TYR A 87 -7.47 -3.36 1.19
CA TYR A 87 -7.72 -2.16 0.40
C TYR A 87 -7.00 -2.24 -0.94
N HIS A 88 -7.62 -1.60 -1.92
CA HIS A 88 -7.06 -1.56 -3.27
C HIS A 88 -7.28 -0.18 -3.86
N CYS A 89 -6.47 0.15 -4.87
CA CYS A 89 -6.52 1.45 -5.50
C CYS A 89 -7.87 1.68 -6.17
N LYS A 90 -8.55 2.75 -5.79
CA LYS A 90 -9.84 3.08 -6.36
C LYS A 90 -9.75 3.41 -7.85
N ASN A 91 -8.59 3.95 -8.27
CA ASN A 91 -8.40 4.37 -9.65
C ASN A 91 -8.16 3.20 -10.61
N CYS A 92 -7.35 2.22 -10.23
CA CYS A 92 -6.99 1.11 -11.13
C CYS A 92 -7.44 -0.27 -10.65
N GLY A 93 -7.91 -0.38 -9.40
CA GLY A 93 -8.32 -1.65 -8.82
C GLY A 93 -7.20 -2.54 -8.31
N GLY A 94 -5.95 -2.08 -8.38
CA GLY A 94 -4.81 -2.89 -7.91
C GLY A 94 -4.82 -3.09 -6.40
N HIS A 95 -4.57 -4.32 -5.95
CA HIS A 95 -4.53 -4.66 -4.54
C HIS A 95 -3.26 -4.09 -3.90
N HIS A 96 -3.40 -3.45 -2.74
CA HIS A 96 -2.27 -2.84 -2.04
C HIS A 96 -1.92 -3.51 -0.71
N GLY A 97 -2.91 -3.90 0.07
CA GLY A 97 -2.64 -4.50 1.37
C GLY A 97 -3.88 -4.55 2.25
N HIS A 98 -3.64 -4.43 3.56
CA HIS A 98 -4.71 -4.54 4.56
C HIS A 98 -4.64 -3.39 5.57
N ILE A 99 -5.79 -3.07 6.17
CA ILE A 99 -5.89 -2.04 7.20
C ILE A 99 -6.20 -2.72 8.53
N PHE A 100 -5.44 -2.35 9.57
CA PHE A 100 -5.64 -2.86 10.93
C PHE A 100 -5.95 -1.70 11.87
N ASP A 101 -6.57 -1.97 13.01
CA ASP A 101 -6.94 -0.95 13.99
C ASP A 101 -5.91 -0.79 15.11
N ASP A 102 -4.68 -1.19 14.88
CA ASP A 102 -3.61 -1.13 15.86
C ASP A 102 -2.55 -0.08 15.52
N GLY A 103 -2.95 0.97 14.84
CA GLY A 103 -2.05 2.05 14.43
C GLY A 103 -1.98 3.19 15.44
N PRO A 104 -1.11 4.16 15.18
CA PRO A 104 -0.93 5.31 16.06
C PRO A 104 -2.03 6.36 15.85
N LYS A 105 -2.12 7.29 16.79
CA LYS A 105 -2.96 8.48 16.61
C LYS A 105 -2.42 9.30 15.43
N PRO A 106 -3.27 10.07 14.74
CA PRO A 106 -4.66 10.40 15.10
C PRO A 106 -5.70 9.39 14.66
N THR A 107 -5.41 8.50 13.69
CA THR A 107 -6.45 7.62 13.12
C THR A 107 -6.62 6.31 13.88
N GLY A 108 -5.59 5.83 14.56
CA GLY A 108 -5.60 4.51 15.15
C GLY A 108 -5.50 3.38 14.13
N LYS A 109 -5.23 3.71 12.87
CA LYS A 109 -5.18 2.74 11.78
C LYS A 109 -3.76 2.44 11.34
N ARG A 110 -3.55 1.21 10.88
CA ARG A 110 -2.30 0.80 10.26
C ARG A 110 -2.61 0.30 8.86
N TYR A 111 -2.23 1.09 7.86
CA TYR A 111 -2.27 0.69 6.45
C TYR A 111 -0.99 -0.07 6.17
N CYS A 112 -1.08 -1.38 6.08
CA CYS A 112 0.05 -2.25 5.79
C CYS A 112 0.09 -2.45 4.28
N ASN A 113 1.01 -1.78 3.60
CA ASN A 113 1.05 -1.76 2.14
C ASN A 113 2.20 -2.61 1.62
N ASN A 114 1.97 -3.37 0.56
CA ASN A 114 3.04 -4.08 -0.12
C ASN A 114 3.93 -3.06 -0.83
N GLY A 115 5.22 -3.04 -0.51
CA GLY A 115 6.14 -2.04 -1.06
C GLY A 115 6.28 -2.10 -2.57
N VAL A 116 6.14 -3.28 -3.17
CA VAL A 116 6.20 -3.41 -4.64
C VAL A 116 5.07 -2.68 -5.34
N CYS A 117 3.99 -2.37 -4.61
CA CYS A 117 2.83 -1.65 -5.15
C CYS A 117 3.00 -0.13 -5.10
N LEU A 118 4.08 0.35 -4.51
CA LEU A 118 4.31 1.79 -4.31
C LEU A 118 5.53 2.26 -5.08
N VAL A 119 5.46 3.50 -5.55
CA VAL A 119 6.61 4.22 -6.09
C VAL A 119 6.82 5.43 -5.19
N PHE A 120 7.99 5.53 -4.56
CA PHE A 120 8.33 6.67 -3.71
C PHE A 120 9.02 7.73 -4.54
N LYS A 121 8.58 8.98 -4.41
CA LYS A 121 9.24 10.13 -5.02
C LYS A 121 9.63 11.11 -3.92
N PRO A 122 10.93 11.35 -3.72
CA PRO A 122 11.35 12.27 -2.67
C PRO A 122 10.96 13.70 -3.00
N LYS A 123 10.74 14.48 -1.95
CA LYS A 123 10.49 15.91 -2.09
C LYS A 123 11.81 16.59 -2.45
N ASP A 124 11.76 17.50 -3.38
CA ASP A 124 12.93 18.28 -3.81
C ASP A 124 13.43 19.24 -2.75
#